data_157b5bca46990617260fe55eb2b78da4
#
_entry.id   157b5bca46990617260fe55eb2b78da4
#
_cell.length_a   1.000
_cell.length_b   1.000
_cell.length_c   1.000
_cell.angle_alpha   90.00
_cell.angle_beta   90.00
_cell.angle_gamma   90.00
#
_symmetry.space_group_name_H-M   'P 1'
#
loop_
_entity.id
_entity.type
_entity.pdbx_description
1 polymer ?
#
loop_
_entity_poly.entity_id
_entity_poly.type
_entity_poly.pdbx_seq_one_letter_code
_entity_poly.pdbx_strand_id
1 'polypeptide(L)'
;VDGVTVEGQSLGGLTYEEARKTLSAWIASQSGEELVLTYCGREERISLAAIGVSWDVDRAVYEAMTLGREGGILSRMEPSYTAVPLRLSYGTEQLHNAIAKTVAALNLGPIEPRAVPDPDDSTKLVFQEGAPGVIPDEEALCAAIERAVQQRDFTPIAVPGEERQPLWSLEEIKANTQRRAVFSTFYRCESQSDWARHYNINLMCEYTNGAVI
;
A
#
# COMPACT_ATOMS: atom_id res chain seq x y z
N VAL A 1 32.44 18.87 0.94
CA VAL A 1 32.75 18.55 -0.43
C VAL A 1 31.69 19.16 -1.31
N ASP A 2 32.07 20.18 -2.09
CA ASP A 2 31.13 20.84 -2.99
C ASP A 2 30.94 19.98 -4.26
N GLY A 3 29.71 19.84 -4.74
CA GLY A 3 29.39 19.17 -6.02
C GLY A 3 28.99 17.71 -5.95
N VAL A 4 28.90 17.08 -4.78
CA VAL A 4 28.36 15.72 -4.67
C VAL A 4 26.84 15.76 -4.49
N THR A 5 26.12 15.00 -5.32
CA THR A 5 24.67 14.90 -5.27
C THR A 5 24.22 13.45 -5.17
N VAL A 6 23.11 13.21 -4.49
CA VAL A 6 22.39 11.93 -4.47
C VAL A 6 20.98 12.20 -4.99
N GLU A 7 20.61 11.56 -6.11
CA GLU A 7 19.32 11.80 -6.79
C GLU A 7 18.99 13.29 -6.97
N GLY A 8 20.00 14.09 -7.32
CA GLY A 8 19.86 15.54 -7.52
C GLY A 8 19.87 16.38 -6.22
N GLN A 9 19.87 15.76 -5.06
CA GLN A 9 20.00 16.45 -3.78
C GLN A 9 21.47 16.75 -3.49
N SER A 10 21.80 18.04 -3.29
CA SER A 10 23.17 18.44 -2.94
C SER A 10 23.47 18.06 -1.49
N LEU A 11 24.50 17.25 -1.28
CA LEU A 11 25.00 16.88 0.05
C LEU A 11 26.32 17.58 0.39
N GLY A 12 26.78 18.50 -0.48
CA GLY A 12 28.02 19.26 -0.28
C GLY A 12 27.98 20.13 0.98
N GLY A 13 29.06 20.10 1.75
CA GLY A 13 29.19 20.90 2.97
C GLY A 13 28.43 20.39 4.19
N LEU A 14 27.61 19.35 4.06
CA LEU A 14 26.85 18.77 5.16
C LEU A 14 27.70 17.77 5.97
N THR A 15 27.40 17.65 7.25
CA THR A 15 27.86 16.54 8.08
C THR A 15 27.11 15.25 7.68
N TYR A 16 27.60 14.09 8.14
CA TYR A 16 26.96 12.81 7.88
C TYR A 16 25.49 12.81 8.34
N GLU A 17 25.21 13.28 9.53
CA GLU A 17 23.86 13.34 10.09
C GLU A 17 22.94 14.30 9.35
N GLU A 18 23.44 15.45 8.92
CA GLU A 18 22.67 16.41 8.14
C GLU A 18 22.38 15.86 6.74
N ALA A 19 23.35 15.25 6.08
CA ALA A 19 23.17 14.60 4.78
C ALA A 19 22.15 13.47 4.84
N ARG A 20 22.25 12.60 5.87
CA ARG A 20 21.30 11.54 6.14
C ARG A 20 19.88 12.05 6.35
N LYS A 21 19.73 13.09 7.19
CA LYS A 21 18.42 13.72 7.45
C LYS A 21 17.83 14.35 6.20
N THR A 22 18.64 15.05 5.41
CA THR A 22 18.22 15.68 4.16
C THR A 22 17.73 14.64 3.16
N LEU A 23 18.50 13.54 2.98
CA LEU A 23 18.15 12.48 2.05
C LEU A 23 16.91 11.71 2.51
N SER A 24 16.79 11.41 3.81
CA SER A 24 15.59 10.76 4.36
C SER A 24 14.34 11.62 4.19
N ALA A 25 14.43 12.93 4.40
CA ALA A 25 13.31 13.85 4.20
C ALA A 25 12.90 13.94 2.73
N TRP A 26 13.88 13.93 1.82
CA TRP A 26 13.62 13.90 0.39
C TRP A 26 12.92 12.61 -0.02
N ILE A 27 13.39 11.44 0.43
CA ILE A 27 12.76 10.14 0.17
C ILE A 27 11.29 10.16 0.63
N ALA A 28 11.03 10.62 1.85
CA ALA A 28 9.68 10.70 2.39
C ALA A 28 8.75 11.65 1.58
N SER A 29 9.32 12.56 0.80
CA SER A 29 8.55 13.45 -0.09
C SER A 29 8.27 12.85 -1.47
N GLN A 30 8.92 11.74 -1.82
CA GLN A 30 8.72 11.07 -3.11
C GLN A 30 7.62 10.02 -3.01
N SER A 31 6.75 9.98 -4.02
CA SER A 31 5.67 8.98 -4.12
C SER A 31 6.14 7.55 -4.45
N GLY A 32 7.45 7.30 -4.46
CA GLY A 32 8.08 6.02 -4.80
C GLY A 32 8.19 5.01 -3.65
N GLU A 33 7.48 5.20 -2.56
CA GLU A 33 7.45 4.25 -1.43
C GLU A 33 6.31 3.20 -1.53
N GLU A 34 5.52 3.28 -2.59
CA GLU A 34 4.38 2.39 -2.81
C GLU A 34 4.43 1.75 -4.20
N LEU A 35 4.12 0.47 -4.25
CA LEU A 35 3.77 -0.25 -5.46
C LEU A 35 2.27 -0.19 -5.65
N VAL A 36 1.82 0.11 -6.85
CA VAL A 36 0.41 0.12 -7.22
C VAL A 36 0.10 -1.14 -8.01
N LEU A 37 -0.80 -1.96 -7.49
CA LEU A 37 -1.35 -3.12 -8.18
C LEU A 37 -2.68 -2.72 -8.83
N THR A 38 -2.85 -3.04 -10.11
CA THR A 38 -4.08 -2.74 -10.85
C THR A 38 -4.79 -4.02 -11.27
N TYR A 39 -6.10 -4.09 -11.08
CA TYR A 39 -6.93 -5.24 -11.46
C TYR A 39 -8.40 -4.83 -11.61
N CYS A 40 -9.05 -5.26 -12.67
CA CYS A 40 -10.49 -5.02 -12.90
C CYS A 40 -10.93 -3.57 -12.68
N GLY A 41 -10.10 -2.59 -13.07
CA GLY A 41 -10.36 -1.15 -12.85
C GLY A 41 -10.20 -0.66 -11.40
N ARG A 42 -9.67 -1.51 -10.51
CA ARG A 42 -9.37 -1.21 -9.11
C ARG A 42 -7.87 -1.10 -8.91
N GLU A 43 -7.48 -0.45 -7.82
CA GLU A 43 -6.08 -0.30 -7.42
C GLU A 43 -5.90 -0.69 -5.96
N GLU A 44 -4.80 -1.39 -5.70
CA GLU A 44 -4.30 -1.66 -4.35
C GLU A 44 -2.87 -1.14 -4.22
N ARG A 45 -2.54 -0.63 -3.04
CA ARG A 45 -1.23 -0.04 -2.77
C ARG A 45 -0.48 -0.83 -1.72
N ILE A 46 0.76 -1.17 -2.05
CA ILE A 46 1.66 -1.89 -1.15
C ILE A 46 2.85 -0.98 -0.87
N SER A 47 3.08 -0.64 0.39
CA SER A 47 4.29 0.10 0.75
C SER A 47 5.54 -0.77 0.61
N LEU A 48 6.65 -0.21 0.15
CA LEU A 48 7.93 -0.91 0.08
C LEU A 48 8.36 -1.45 1.44
N ALA A 49 8.07 -0.71 2.51
CA ALA A 49 8.35 -1.13 3.88
C ALA A 49 7.58 -2.40 4.28
N ALA A 50 6.34 -2.59 3.80
CA ALA A 50 5.55 -3.79 4.09
C ALA A 50 6.18 -5.06 3.50
N ILE A 51 6.92 -4.94 2.40
CA ILE A 51 7.66 -6.03 1.76
C ILE A 51 9.14 -6.06 2.14
N GLY A 52 9.53 -5.31 3.19
CA GLY A 52 10.89 -5.32 3.72
C GLY A 52 11.93 -4.62 2.84
N VAL A 53 11.49 -3.74 1.95
CA VAL A 53 12.36 -2.94 1.08
C VAL A 53 12.51 -1.54 1.68
N SER A 54 13.73 -1.05 1.72
CA SER A 54 14.07 0.30 2.17
C SER A 54 15.13 0.93 1.28
N TRP A 55 15.27 2.24 1.35
CA TRP A 55 16.37 2.93 0.70
C TRP A 55 17.64 2.85 1.55
N ASP A 56 18.78 2.51 0.92
CA ASP A 56 20.09 2.43 1.59
C ASP A 56 20.69 3.84 1.71
N VAL A 57 20.11 4.63 2.60
CA VAL A 57 20.51 6.02 2.85
C VAL A 57 21.93 6.09 3.39
N ASP A 58 22.26 5.20 4.34
CA ASP A 58 23.54 5.22 5.03
C ASP A 58 24.69 4.95 4.05
N ARG A 59 24.50 4.00 3.14
CA ARG A 59 25.46 3.72 2.09
C ARG A 59 25.61 4.87 1.09
N ALA A 60 24.49 5.45 0.65
CA ALA A 60 24.53 6.57 -0.28
C ALA A 60 25.27 7.78 0.30
N VAL A 61 25.00 8.12 1.56
CA VAL A 61 25.69 9.21 2.28
C VAL A 61 27.17 8.86 2.47
N TYR A 62 27.51 7.63 2.85
CA TYR A 62 28.89 7.19 3.00
C TYR A 62 29.66 7.30 1.67
N GLU A 63 29.11 6.78 0.57
CA GLU A 63 29.72 6.87 -0.76
C GLU A 63 29.89 8.35 -1.18
N ALA A 64 28.88 9.20 -0.96
CA ALA A 64 28.95 10.62 -1.27
C ALA A 64 30.05 11.36 -0.49
N MET A 65 30.23 11.02 0.79
CA MET A 65 31.27 11.64 1.63
C MET A 65 32.68 11.12 1.32
N THR A 66 32.80 9.88 0.85
CA THR A 66 34.09 9.27 0.53
C THR A 66 34.63 9.81 -0.80
N LEU A 67 33.79 9.92 -1.83
CA LEU A 67 34.17 10.46 -3.13
C LEU A 67 34.80 11.84 -3.05
N GLY A 68 34.37 12.66 -2.11
CA GLY A 68 34.96 13.97 -1.91
C GLY A 68 36.26 14.02 -1.12
N ARG A 69 36.72 12.91 -0.58
CA ARG A 69 37.96 12.83 0.20
C ARG A 69 39.12 12.21 -0.58
N GLU A 70 38.85 11.41 -1.61
CA GLU A 70 39.86 10.68 -2.39
C GLU A 70 40.57 11.53 -3.43
N GLY A 71 40.09 12.77 -3.69
CA GLY A 71 40.75 13.72 -4.60
C GLY A 71 41.92 14.44 -3.92
N GLY A 72 43.09 14.50 -4.61
CA GLY A 72 44.22 15.34 -4.20
C GLY A 72 43.86 16.83 -4.19
N ILE A 73 44.76 17.68 -3.65
CA ILE A 73 44.52 19.12 -3.52
C ILE A 73 44.12 19.81 -4.84
N LEU A 74 44.63 19.33 -5.98
CA LEU A 74 44.32 19.86 -7.32
C LEU A 74 42.91 19.45 -7.81
N SER A 75 42.43 18.27 -7.49
CA SER A 75 41.07 17.79 -7.89
C SER A 75 39.96 18.46 -7.08
N ARG A 76 40.27 19.09 -5.94
CA ARG A 76 39.32 19.90 -5.15
C ARG A 76 39.05 21.26 -5.74
N MET A 77 39.83 21.72 -6.73
CA MET A 77 39.65 23.00 -7.39
C MET A 77 38.75 22.92 -8.64
N GLU A 78 38.47 21.73 -9.14
CA GLU A 78 37.48 21.53 -10.21
C GLU A 78 36.15 21.09 -9.63
N PRO A 79 35.02 21.74 -9.92
CA PRO A 79 33.71 21.28 -9.47
C PRO A 79 33.35 19.98 -10.15
N SER A 80 33.67 18.87 -9.49
CA SER A 80 33.29 17.54 -9.95
C SER A 80 31.84 17.28 -9.49
N TYR A 81 30.91 17.38 -10.41
CA TYR A 81 29.52 16.97 -10.16
C TYR A 81 29.45 15.45 -10.24
N THR A 82 29.58 14.81 -9.10
CA THR A 82 29.47 13.36 -9.02
C THR A 82 28.11 12.97 -8.42
N ALA A 83 27.32 12.29 -9.23
CA ALA A 83 26.03 11.75 -8.79
C ALA A 83 26.25 10.36 -8.18
N VAL A 84 25.85 10.18 -6.94
CA VAL A 84 25.82 8.89 -6.25
C VAL A 84 24.41 8.32 -6.38
N PRO A 85 24.24 7.08 -6.86
CA PRO A 85 22.94 6.46 -6.99
C PRO A 85 22.42 6.04 -5.61
N LEU A 86 21.19 6.37 -5.30
CA LEU A 86 20.47 5.82 -4.17
C LEU A 86 20.01 4.40 -4.51
N ARG A 87 20.31 3.44 -3.66
CA ARG A 87 20.00 2.01 -3.88
C ARG A 87 18.95 1.54 -2.92
N LEU A 88 18.20 0.51 -3.33
CA LEU A 88 17.31 -0.22 -2.43
C LEU A 88 18.11 -1.26 -1.64
N SER A 89 17.73 -1.42 -0.38
CA SER A 89 18.26 -2.42 0.55
C SER A 89 17.16 -3.42 0.88
N TYR A 90 17.39 -4.69 0.59
CA TYR A 90 16.49 -5.80 0.92
C TYR A 90 17.26 -7.12 0.92
N GLY A 91 16.79 -8.09 1.70
CA GLY A 91 17.25 -9.47 1.61
C GLY A 91 16.36 -10.25 0.65
N THR A 92 16.93 -10.98 -0.30
CA THR A 92 16.16 -11.67 -1.36
C THR A 92 15.14 -12.65 -0.79
N GLU A 93 15.52 -13.48 0.17
CA GLU A 93 14.61 -14.44 0.79
C GLU A 93 13.53 -13.76 1.63
N GLN A 94 13.92 -12.72 2.40
CA GLN A 94 12.99 -11.92 3.18
C GLN A 94 11.99 -11.19 2.28
N LEU A 95 12.44 -10.63 1.17
CA LEU A 95 11.60 -9.97 0.17
C LEU A 95 10.54 -10.95 -0.38
N HIS A 96 10.98 -12.12 -0.86
CA HIS A 96 10.07 -13.13 -1.41
C HIS A 96 9.00 -13.55 -0.40
N ASN A 97 9.41 -13.89 0.83
CA ASN A 97 8.48 -14.27 1.89
C ASN A 97 7.52 -13.12 2.29
N ALA A 98 8.02 -11.88 2.32
CA ALA A 98 7.21 -10.73 2.65
C ALA A 98 6.20 -10.39 1.54
N ILE A 99 6.59 -10.51 0.27
CA ILE A 99 5.67 -10.35 -0.87
C ILE A 99 4.57 -11.41 -0.80
N ALA A 100 4.91 -12.69 -0.68
CA ALA A 100 3.94 -13.77 -0.61
C ALA A 100 2.93 -13.56 0.53
N LYS A 101 3.41 -13.19 1.72
CA LYS A 101 2.55 -12.86 2.86
C LYS A 101 1.64 -11.66 2.59
N THR A 102 2.17 -10.62 1.94
CA THR A 102 1.41 -9.40 1.64
C THR A 102 0.34 -9.71 0.60
N VAL A 103 0.69 -10.41 -0.48
CA VAL A 103 -0.26 -10.81 -1.53
C VAL A 103 -1.38 -11.69 -0.98
N ALA A 104 -1.07 -12.65 -0.11
CA ALA A 104 -2.07 -13.50 0.53
C ALA A 104 -3.02 -12.72 1.46
N ALA A 105 -2.59 -11.55 1.97
CA ALA A 105 -3.43 -10.68 2.78
C ALA A 105 -4.31 -9.73 1.97
N LEU A 106 -4.06 -9.57 0.66
CA LEU A 106 -4.85 -8.69 -0.20
C LEU A 106 -6.21 -9.33 -0.53
N ASN A 107 -7.26 -8.54 -0.42
CA ASN A 107 -8.58 -8.97 -0.89
C ASN A 107 -8.79 -8.57 -2.35
N LEU A 108 -8.23 -9.34 -3.26
CA LEU A 108 -8.33 -9.13 -4.70
C LEU A 108 -9.58 -9.76 -5.32
N GLY A 109 -10.38 -10.48 -4.55
CA GLY A 109 -11.59 -11.16 -5.00
C GLY A 109 -12.70 -10.22 -5.45
N PRO A 110 -13.77 -10.76 -6.08
CA PRO A 110 -14.94 -9.99 -6.46
C PRO A 110 -15.64 -9.41 -5.23
N ILE A 111 -16.25 -8.27 -5.42
CA ILE A 111 -17.13 -7.65 -4.43
C ILE A 111 -18.55 -8.02 -4.82
N GLU A 112 -19.25 -8.73 -3.96
CA GLU A 112 -20.65 -9.08 -4.19
C GLU A 112 -21.55 -7.84 -4.06
N PRO A 113 -22.56 -7.66 -4.94
CA PRO A 113 -23.57 -6.64 -4.76
C PRO A 113 -24.38 -6.92 -3.51
N ARG A 114 -24.79 -5.88 -2.82
CA ARG A 114 -25.52 -6.05 -1.56
C ARG A 114 -26.56 -4.94 -1.33
N ALA A 115 -27.56 -5.28 -0.53
CA ALA A 115 -28.52 -4.33 -0.01
C ALA A 115 -28.12 -3.95 1.41
N VAL A 116 -27.98 -2.66 1.68
CA VAL A 116 -27.65 -2.13 3.01
C VAL A 116 -28.71 -1.11 3.43
N PRO A 117 -28.95 -0.92 4.73
CA PRO A 117 -29.82 0.16 5.21
C PRO A 117 -29.28 1.52 4.75
N ASP A 118 -30.19 2.41 4.35
CA ASP A 118 -29.84 3.79 4.05
C ASP A 118 -29.31 4.46 5.36
N PRO A 119 -28.15 5.12 5.34
CA PRO A 119 -27.59 5.76 6.52
C PRO A 119 -28.47 6.88 7.09
N ASP A 120 -29.24 7.56 6.24
CA ASP A 120 -30.12 8.66 6.65
C ASP A 120 -31.53 8.17 6.99
N ASP A 121 -31.97 7.05 6.43
CA ASP A 121 -33.28 6.46 6.66
C ASP A 121 -33.19 4.93 6.70
N SER A 122 -32.93 4.38 7.89
CA SER A 122 -32.83 2.93 8.10
C SER A 122 -34.08 2.14 7.68
N THR A 123 -35.15 2.84 7.31
CA THR A 123 -36.35 2.22 6.75
C THR A 123 -36.24 1.93 5.26
N LYS A 124 -35.25 2.45 4.59
CA LYS A 124 -34.97 2.24 3.18
C LYS A 124 -33.73 1.34 3.00
N LEU A 125 -33.63 0.74 1.84
CA LEU A 125 -32.46 -0.01 1.41
C LEU A 125 -31.77 0.73 0.28
N VAL A 126 -30.45 0.83 0.38
CA VAL A 126 -29.56 1.25 -0.70
C VAL A 126 -28.91 0.00 -1.26
N PHE A 127 -28.91 -0.13 -2.57
CA PHE A 127 -28.28 -1.24 -3.26
C PHE A 127 -26.89 -0.79 -3.74
N GLN A 128 -25.87 -1.51 -3.31
CA GLN A 128 -24.48 -1.29 -3.72
C GLN A 128 -24.13 -2.27 -4.82
N GLU A 129 -23.53 -1.76 -5.89
CA GLU A 129 -23.05 -2.58 -6.99
C GLU A 129 -21.87 -3.45 -6.54
N GLY A 130 -21.83 -4.66 -7.12
CA GLY A 130 -20.66 -5.50 -7.03
C GLY A 130 -19.55 -5.03 -7.98
N ALA A 131 -18.39 -5.58 -7.82
CA ALA A 131 -17.27 -5.33 -8.73
C ALA A 131 -16.52 -6.63 -9.01
N PRO A 132 -16.02 -6.81 -10.24
CA PRO A 132 -15.17 -7.96 -10.55
C PRO A 132 -13.89 -7.92 -9.72
N GLY A 133 -13.31 -9.08 -9.52
CA GLY A 133 -12.04 -9.27 -8.84
C GLY A 133 -11.14 -10.19 -9.64
N VAL A 134 -9.99 -10.51 -9.08
CA VAL A 134 -9.02 -11.42 -9.69
C VAL A 134 -8.61 -12.48 -8.67
N ILE A 135 -8.50 -13.72 -9.12
CA ILE A 135 -7.76 -14.76 -8.40
C ILE A 135 -6.32 -14.66 -8.90
N PRO A 136 -5.39 -14.13 -8.09
CA PRO A 136 -4.03 -13.89 -8.56
C PRO A 136 -3.29 -15.20 -8.82
N ASP A 137 -2.46 -15.18 -9.85
CA ASP A 137 -1.34 -16.11 -9.94
C ASP A 137 -0.25 -15.59 -8.99
N GLU A 138 -0.18 -16.17 -7.79
CA GLU A 138 0.69 -15.71 -6.71
C GLU A 138 2.16 -15.74 -7.14
N GLU A 139 2.60 -16.77 -7.86
CA GLU A 139 3.98 -16.91 -8.31
C GLU A 139 4.33 -15.83 -9.34
N ALA A 140 3.48 -15.62 -10.33
CA ALA A 140 3.66 -14.60 -11.35
C ALA A 140 3.61 -13.18 -10.76
N LEU A 141 2.73 -12.93 -9.80
CA LEU A 141 2.62 -11.64 -9.11
C LEU A 141 3.86 -11.37 -8.24
N CYS A 142 4.32 -12.35 -7.47
CA CYS A 142 5.55 -12.24 -6.69
C CYS A 142 6.75 -11.92 -7.61
N ALA A 143 6.89 -12.63 -8.73
CA ALA A 143 7.96 -12.37 -9.69
C ALA A 143 7.86 -10.97 -10.33
N ALA A 144 6.65 -10.48 -10.59
CA ALA A 144 6.45 -9.13 -11.12
C ALA A 144 6.86 -8.04 -10.11
N ILE A 145 6.48 -8.21 -8.84
CA ILE A 145 6.85 -7.29 -7.76
C ILE A 145 8.37 -7.32 -7.53
N GLU A 146 8.99 -8.50 -7.46
CA GLU A 146 10.44 -8.62 -7.32
C GLU A 146 11.19 -7.92 -8.46
N ARG A 147 10.72 -8.08 -9.69
CA ARG A 147 11.30 -7.40 -10.85
C ARG A 147 11.17 -5.89 -10.75
N ALA A 148 10.01 -5.38 -10.35
CA ALA A 148 9.77 -3.96 -10.16
C ALA A 148 10.76 -3.37 -9.13
N VAL A 149 10.96 -4.06 -8.01
CA VAL A 149 11.93 -3.67 -6.97
C VAL A 149 13.36 -3.70 -7.51
N GLN A 150 13.75 -4.77 -8.21
CA GLN A 150 15.10 -4.92 -8.75
C GLN A 150 15.42 -3.86 -9.82
N GLN A 151 14.45 -3.52 -10.66
CA GLN A 151 14.59 -2.53 -11.72
C GLN A 151 14.32 -1.09 -11.24
N ARG A 152 13.83 -0.92 -10.00
CA ARG A 152 13.36 0.37 -9.47
C ARG A 152 12.27 0.99 -10.35
N ASP A 153 11.46 0.15 -10.97
CA ASP A 153 10.35 0.54 -11.80
C ASP A 153 9.04 0.36 -11.01
N PHE A 154 8.51 1.45 -10.50
CA PHE A 154 7.29 1.48 -9.69
C PHE A 154 6.06 1.90 -10.50
N THR A 155 6.09 1.67 -11.81
CA THR A 155 4.88 1.79 -12.64
C THR A 155 3.82 0.80 -12.18
N PRO A 156 2.53 1.12 -12.32
CA PRO A 156 1.45 0.23 -11.90
C PRO A 156 1.59 -1.17 -12.49
N ILE A 157 1.52 -2.18 -11.62
CA ILE A 157 1.65 -3.59 -11.99
C ILE A 157 0.24 -4.15 -12.18
N ALA A 158 -0.06 -4.63 -13.39
CA ALA A 158 -1.27 -5.40 -13.61
C ALA A 158 -1.18 -6.75 -12.89
N VAL A 159 -2.16 -7.06 -12.03
CA VAL A 159 -2.19 -8.33 -11.30
C VAL A 159 -2.44 -9.48 -12.28
N PRO A 160 -1.48 -10.40 -12.45
CA PRO A 160 -1.69 -11.59 -13.26
C PRO A 160 -2.66 -12.53 -12.54
N GLY A 161 -3.60 -13.12 -13.28
CA GLY A 161 -4.56 -14.05 -12.69
C GLY A 161 -5.84 -14.17 -13.49
N GLU A 162 -6.79 -14.91 -12.94
CA GLU A 162 -8.09 -15.15 -13.56
C GLU A 162 -9.11 -14.13 -13.03
N GLU A 163 -9.73 -13.38 -13.93
CA GLU A 163 -10.83 -12.47 -13.58
C GLU A 163 -12.03 -13.26 -13.10
N ARG A 164 -12.62 -12.83 -11.99
CA ARG A 164 -13.84 -13.40 -11.42
C ARG A 164 -14.92 -12.35 -11.29
N GLN A 165 -16.09 -12.67 -11.83
CA GLN A 165 -17.28 -11.87 -11.64
C GLN A 165 -17.94 -12.20 -10.29
N PRO A 166 -18.69 -11.25 -9.69
CA PRO A 166 -19.57 -11.55 -8.57
C PRO A 166 -20.50 -12.73 -8.89
N LEU A 167 -20.86 -13.50 -7.88
CA LEU A 167 -21.80 -14.62 -8.02
C LEU A 167 -23.21 -14.14 -8.33
N TRP A 168 -23.57 -12.96 -7.84
CA TRP A 168 -24.90 -12.37 -8.00
C TRP A 168 -24.83 -11.08 -8.82
N SER A 169 -25.82 -10.83 -9.62
CA SER A 169 -26.03 -9.52 -10.24
C SER A 169 -26.79 -8.59 -9.28
N LEU A 170 -26.64 -7.30 -9.45
CA LEU A 170 -27.42 -6.32 -8.70
C LEU A 170 -28.93 -6.48 -8.90
N GLU A 171 -29.34 -6.90 -10.09
CA GLU A 171 -30.76 -7.14 -10.43
C GLU A 171 -31.31 -8.33 -9.66
N GLU A 172 -30.56 -9.42 -9.53
CA GLU A 172 -30.95 -10.58 -8.73
C GLU A 172 -31.05 -10.22 -7.25
N ILE A 173 -30.11 -9.44 -6.72
CA ILE A 173 -30.19 -8.95 -5.35
C ILE A 173 -31.43 -8.07 -5.15
N LYS A 174 -31.72 -7.15 -6.07
CA LYS A 174 -32.93 -6.31 -6.00
C LYS A 174 -34.23 -7.14 -6.05
N ALA A 175 -34.27 -8.12 -6.95
CA ALA A 175 -35.45 -8.97 -7.11
C ALA A 175 -35.72 -9.87 -5.90
N ASN A 176 -34.67 -10.36 -5.25
CA ASN A 176 -34.76 -11.30 -4.14
C ASN A 176 -34.70 -10.64 -2.75
N THR A 177 -34.41 -9.32 -2.68
CA THR A 177 -34.36 -8.60 -1.40
C THR A 177 -35.74 -8.05 -1.06
N GLN A 178 -36.29 -8.50 0.04
CA GLN A 178 -37.54 -7.99 0.59
C GLN A 178 -37.35 -7.58 2.06
N ARG A 179 -37.82 -6.37 2.37
CA ARG A 179 -37.87 -5.92 3.74
C ARG A 179 -38.93 -6.68 4.53
N ARG A 180 -38.50 -7.55 5.44
CA ARG A 180 -39.40 -8.37 6.28
C ARG A 180 -39.89 -7.63 7.52
N ALA A 181 -38.98 -6.93 8.21
CA ALA A 181 -39.27 -6.21 9.43
C ALA A 181 -38.20 -5.15 9.71
N VAL A 182 -38.57 -4.15 10.51
CA VAL A 182 -37.63 -3.21 11.12
C VAL A 182 -37.93 -3.15 12.60
N PHE A 183 -36.87 -3.28 13.39
CA PHE A 183 -36.95 -3.13 14.82
C PHE A 183 -35.81 -2.24 15.31
N SER A 184 -36.12 -1.27 16.15
CA SER A 184 -35.12 -0.38 16.73
C SER A 184 -35.13 -0.52 18.24
N THR A 185 -33.99 -0.67 18.85
CA THR A 185 -33.82 -0.70 20.31
C THR A 185 -32.90 0.44 20.71
N PHE A 186 -33.35 1.23 21.66
CA PHE A 186 -32.55 2.28 22.29
C PHE A 186 -31.92 1.75 23.57
N TYR A 187 -30.64 1.91 23.72
CA TYR A 187 -29.93 1.58 24.96
C TYR A 187 -28.93 2.69 25.31
N ARG A 188 -28.66 2.84 26.59
CA ARG A 188 -27.71 3.84 27.09
C ARG A 188 -26.30 3.28 27.07
N CYS A 189 -25.33 4.14 26.83
CA CYS A 189 -23.90 3.83 26.90
C CYS A 189 -23.22 4.72 27.93
N GLU A 190 -23.58 4.51 29.23
CA GLU A 190 -23.08 5.31 30.32
C GLU A 190 -22.04 4.63 31.20
N SER A 191 -21.94 3.29 31.11
CA SER A 191 -20.99 2.47 31.87
C SER A 191 -20.03 1.71 30.97
N GLN A 192 -18.94 1.22 31.53
CA GLN A 192 -17.97 0.39 30.82
C GLN A 192 -18.60 -0.90 30.26
N SER A 193 -19.57 -1.49 30.99
CA SER A 193 -20.32 -2.65 30.53
C SER A 193 -21.25 -2.35 29.36
N ASP A 194 -21.82 -1.13 29.32
CA ASP A 194 -22.65 -0.70 28.20
C ASP A 194 -21.82 -0.49 26.93
N TRP A 195 -20.61 0.04 27.05
CA TRP A 195 -19.68 0.18 25.95
C TRP A 195 -19.23 -1.18 25.40
N ALA A 196 -18.99 -2.16 26.26
CA ALA A 196 -18.69 -3.53 25.83
C ALA A 196 -19.87 -4.16 25.08
N ARG A 197 -21.10 -3.91 25.56
CA ARG A 197 -22.33 -4.35 24.87
C ARG A 197 -22.49 -3.67 23.51
N HIS A 198 -22.26 -2.37 23.45
CA HIS A 198 -22.30 -1.60 22.21
C HIS A 198 -21.31 -2.15 21.18
N TYR A 199 -20.08 -2.43 21.60
CA TYR A 199 -19.06 -3.03 20.75
C TYR A 199 -19.50 -4.39 20.18
N ASN A 200 -20.03 -5.28 21.04
CA ASN A 200 -20.49 -6.59 20.61
C ASN A 200 -21.70 -6.52 19.67
N ILE A 201 -22.62 -5.58 19.89
CA ILE A 201 -23.76 -5.35 18.98
C ILE A 201 -23.26 -4.89 17.62
N ASN A 202 -22.38 -3.90 17.58
CA ASN A 202 -21.81 -3.42 16.32
C ASN A 202 -21.07 -4.52 15.57
N LEU A 203 -20.26 -5.30 16.27
CA LEU A 203 -19.54 -6.43 15.68
C LEU A 203 -20.51 -7.46 15.05
N MET A 204 -21.60 -7.80 15.75
CA MET A 204 -22.63 -8.67 15.19
C MET A 204 -23.32 -8.06 13.97
N CYS A 205 -23.61 -6.75 14.02
CA CYS A 205 -24.19 -6.05 12.88
C CYS A 205 -23.26 -6.06 11.67
N GLU A 206 -21.95 -5.86 11.86
CA GLU A 206 -20.95 -5.94 10.79
C GLU A 206 -20.91 -7.32 10.16
N TYR A 207 -20.92 -8.40 10.96
CA TYR A 207 -20.89 -9.77 10.44
C TYR A 207 -22.18 -10.18 9.72
N THR A 208 -23.32 -9.63 10.11
CA THR A 208 -24.63 -10.03 9.53
C THR A 208 -25.10 -9.05 8.45
N ASN A 209 -24.55 -7.85 8.41
CA ASN A 209 -24.96 -6.82 7.46
C ASN A 209 -24.49 -7.19 6.04
N GLY A 210 -25.44 -7.29 5.13
CA GLY A 210 -25.15 -7.63 3.73
C GLY A 210 -24.88 -9.13 3.49
N ALA A 211 -25.06 -10.00 4.47
CA ALA A 211 -24.97 -11.43 4.25
C ALA A 211 -26.11 -11.89 3.31
N VAL A 212 -25.75 -12.60 2.25
CA VAL A 212 -26.69 -13.29 1.35
C VAL A 212 -26.85 -14.71 1.86
N ILE A 213 -28.08 -15.12 2.13
CA ILE A 213 -28.42 -16.45 2.66
C ILE A 213 -29.07 -17.29 1.57
#